data_953f07d74fa891a90521e63dd1d9ae15
#
_entry.id   953f07d74fa891a90521e63dd1d9ae15
#
_cell.length_a   1.000
_cell.length_b   1.000
_cell.length_c   1.000
_cell.angle_alpha   90.00
_cell.angle_beta   90.00
_cell.angle_gamma   90.00
#
_symmetry.space_group_name_H-M   'P 1'
#
loop_
_entity.id
_entity.type
_entity.pdbx_description
1 polymer ?
#
loop_
_entity_poly.entity_id
_entity_poly.type
_entity_poly.pdbx_seq_one_letter_code
_entity_poly.pdbx_strand_id
1 'polypeptide(L)'
;YRSFGQICHTGDSKPVHTGSLFQLEDGELRVVSVDGFRLALRREKVSAEGSAQFIIPGKTLSEMNKLLSDEEDEETRLYLSRKHVVVQIGQYKVISRLLEGEFLDYKAAIPAGSNSTVTVGVRPLIDSIERTSLLISDRLKSPLRIHFGENQIKMSCSTAIGKAYDQLECLLEGDEVEIGFNNRYMLEA
;
A
#
# COMPACT_ATOMS: atom_id res chain seq x y z
N TYR A 1 3.22 -8.41 3.22
CA TYR A 1 4.20 -8.27 2.12
C TYR A 1 3.58 -8.24 0.73
N ARG A 2 2.36 -8.76 0.50
CA ARG A 2 1.74 -8.88 -0.84
C ARG A 2 1.40 -7.54 -1.51
N SER A 3 1.24 -6.46 -0.75
CA SER A 3 0.73 -5.17 -1.28
C SER A 3 1.82 -4.24 -1.84
N PHE A 4 3.06 -4.32 -1.38
CA PHE A 4 4.10 -3.33 -1.73
C PHE A 4 4.55 -3.34 -3.20
N GLY A 5 4.64 -4.52 -3.82
CA GLY A 5 5.02 -4.63 -5.23
C GLY A 5 3.96 -4.08 -6.20
N GLN A 6 2.71 -3.96 -5.75
CA GLN A 6 1.58 -3.49 -6.55
C GLN A 6 1.41 -1.96 -6.51
N ILE A 7 1.99 -1.29 -5.50
CA ILE A 7 1.87 0.16 -5.29
C ILE A 7 3.03 0.94 -5.92
N CYS A 8 3.88 0.33 -6.70
CA CYS A 8 4.93 1.07 -7.40
C CYS A 8 4.38 1.75 -8.65
N HIS A 9 4.78 3.01 -8.87
CA HIS A 9 4.43 3.76 -10.07
C HIS A 9 4.93 3.05 -11.33
N THR A 10 4.11 2.99 -12.38
CA THR A 10 4.44 2.33 -13.65
C THR A 10 4.91 3.28 -14.75
N GLY A 11 5.09 4.56 -14.45
CA GLY A 11 5.43 5.61 -15.43
C GLY A 11 6.91 6.01 -15.42
N ASP A 12 7.41 6.46 -16.57
CA ASP A 12 8.82 6.82 -16.78
C ASP A 12 9.25 8.18 -16.18
N SER A 13 8.31 8.99 -15.69
CA SER A 13 8.58 10.39 -15.28
C SER A 13 9.43 10.51 -14.00
N LYS A 14 9.42 9.49 -13.12
CA LYS A 14 10.25 9.44 -11.91
C LYS A 14 10.66 8.00 -11.61
N PRO A 15 11.79 7.53 -12.17
CA PRO A 15 12.25 6.14 -12.03
C PRO A 15 12.34 5.65 -10.59
N VAL A 16 12.70 6.52 -9.64
CA VAL A 16 12.79 6.18 -8.21
C VAL A 16 11.47 5.73 -7.60
N HIS A 17 10.33 6.20 -8.13
CA HIS A 17 9.00 5.80 -7.67
C HIS A 17 8.50 4.49 -8.29
N THR A 18 9.23 3.93 -9.27
CA THR A 18 8.96 2.57 -9.79
C THR A 18 9.48 1.47 -8.88
N GLY A 19 10.06 1.85 -7.73
CA GLY A 19 10.54 0.97 -6.69
C GLY A 19 10.05 1.37 -5.31
N SER A 20 10.40 0.58 -4.31
CA SER A 20 10.12 0.86 -2.90
C SER A 20 11.39 1.32 -2.20
N LEU A 21 11.24 2.34 -1.38
CA LEU A 21 12.28 2.82 -0.48
C LEU A 21 12.40 1.88 0.72
N PHE A 22 13.61 1.49 1.04
CA PHE A 22 13.98 0.78 2.25
C PHE A 22 14.84 1.70 3.09
N GLN A 23 14.41 1.96 4.32
CA GLN A 23 15.16 2.73 5.32
C GLN A 23 15.39 1.86 6.54
N LEU A 24 16.65 1.63 6.88
CA LEU A 24 17.07 0.99 8.11
C LEU A 24 17.60 2.08 9.05
N GLU A 25 17.09 2.14 10.26
CA GLU A 25 17.51 3.07 11.29
C GLU A 25 17.24 2.45 12.66
N ASP A 26 18.25 2.36 13.51
CA ASP A 26 18.16 1.89 14.89
C ASP A 26 17.43 0.54 15.07
N GLY A 27 17.68 -0.41 14.17
CA GLY A 27 17.03 -1.73 14.19
C GLY A 27 15.57 -1.75 13.72
N GLU A 28 15.07 -0.63 13.18
CA GLU A 28 13.77 -0.56 12.50
C GLU A 28 13.96 -0.47 10.98
N LEU A 29 13.34 -1.39 10.26
CA LEU A 29 13.23 -1.33 8.80
C LEU A 29 11.89 -0.72 8.41
N ARG A 30 11.93 0.37 7.64
CA ARG A 30 10.76 0.99 7.03
C ARG A 30 10.78 0.72 5.53
N VAL A 31 9.68 0.25 5.00
CA VAL A 31 9.48 0.07 3.55
C VAL A 31 8.37 0.98 3.09
N VAL A 32 8.64 1.80 2.08
CA VAL A 32 7.69 2.79 1.55
C VAL A 32 7.54 2.61 0.05
N SER A 33 6.29 2.54 -0.39
CA SER A 33 5.92 2.53 -1.81
C SER A 33 4.89 3.61 -2.11
N VAL A 34 4.98 4.22 -3.28
CA VAL A 34 4.06 5.30 -3.70
C VAL A 34 3.74 5.16 -5.19
N ASP A 35 2.55 5.61 -5.59
CA ASP A 35 2.14 5.67 -7.00
C ASP A 35 1.51 7.01 -7.41
N GLY A 36 1.66 8.05 -6.58
CA GLY A 36 1.12 9.39 -6.81
C GLY A 36 -0.29 9.61 -6.25
N PHE A 37 -1.03 8.56 -5.91
CA PHE A 37 -2.39 8.62 -5.34
C PHE A 37 -2.47 7.98 -3.96
N ARG A 38 -1.56 7.06 -3.66
CA ARG A 38 -1.52 6.30 -2.41
C ARG A 38 -0.08 6.08 -1.96
N LEU A 39 0.06 5.86 -0.67
CA LEU A 39 1.32 5.56 -0.01
C LEU A 39 1.11 4.32 0.87
N ALA A 40 2.00 3.34 0.74
CA ALA A 40 2.10 2.24 1.67
C ALA A 40 3.37 2.38 2.51
N LEU A 41 3.25 2.25 3.81
CA LEU A 41 4.33 2.25 4.77
C LEU A 41 4.24 1.01 5.67
N ARG A 42 5.31 0.23 5.70
CA ARG A 42 5.47 -0.89 6.65
C ARG A 42 6.68 -0.61 7.54
N ARG A 43 6.56 -0.96 8.80
CA ARG A 43 7.64 -0.88 9.81
C ARG A 43 7.81 -2.24 10.45
N GLU A 44 9.04 -2.70 10.54
CA GLU A 44 9.40 -3.96 11.18
C GLU A 44 10.68 -3.81 11.98
N LYS A 45 10.73 -4.48 13.12
CA LYS A 45 11.98 -4.61 13.88
C LYS A 45 12.85 -5.67 13.24
N VAL A 46 14.10 -5.36 13.00
CA VAL A 46 15.06 -6.26 12.35
C VAL A 46 16.35 -6.33 13.16
N SER A 47 17.01 -7.48 13.09
CA SER A 47 18.33 -7.68 13.71
C SER A 47 19.44 -7.12 12.80
N ALA A 48 19.50 -5.78 12.70
CA ALA A 48 20.53 -5.11 11.91
C ALA A 48 21.00 -3.85 12.64
N GLU A 49 22.29 -3.56 12.55
CA GLU A 49 22.93 -2.40 13.14
C GLU A 49 23.21 -1.32 12.08
N GLY A 50 23.25 -0.06 12.53
CA GLY A 50 23.55 1.06 11.68
C GLY A 50 22.34 1.60 10.91
N SER A 51 22.63 2.49 9.94
CA SER A 51 21.62 3.13 9.10
C SER A 51 21.91 2.87 7.62
N ALA A 52 20.87 2.65 6.85
CA ALA A 52 20.97 2.49 5.40
C ALA A 52 19.69 2.98 4.72
N GLN A 53 19.85 3.55 3.53
CA GLN A 53 18.72 3.94 2.69
C GLN A 53 18.99 3.52 1.25
N PHE A 54 18.05 2.82 0.63
CA PHE A 54 18.18 2.33 -0.73
C PHE A 54 16.81 2.04 -1.36
N ILE A 55 16.76 1.99 -2.69
CA ILE A 55 15.50 1.78 -3.42
C ILE A 55 15.63 0.51 -4.26
N ILE A 56 14.76 -0.45 -4.00
CA ILE A 56 14.65 -1.70 -4.76
C ILE A 56 13.57 -1.54 -5.84
N PRO A 57 13.86 -1.87 -7.11
CA PRO A 57 12.87 -1.83 -8.17
C PRO A 57 11.63 -2.70 -7.86
N GLY A 58 10.43 -2.19 -8.15
CA GLY A 58 9.17 -2.90 -7.92
C GLY A 58 9.09 -4.26 -8.63
N LYS A 59 9.68 -4.36 -9.83
CA LYS A 59 9.81 -5.63 -10.55
C LYS A 59 10.61 -6.67 -9.75
N THR A 60 11.70 -6.25 -9.13
CA THR A 60 12.51 -7.13 -8.27
C THR A 60 11.70 -7.59 -7.05
N LEU A 61 10.99 -6.66 -6.40
CA LEU A 61 10.14 -6.99 -5.25
C LEU A 61 9.02 -7.96 -5.63
N SER A 62 8.43 -7.80 -6.80
CA SER A 62 7.42 -8.72 -7.33
C SER A 62 7.97 -10.14 -7.54
N GLU A 63 9.19 -10.27 -8.06
CA GLU A 63 9.84 -11.58 -8.20
C GLU A 63 10.23 -12.19 -6.85
N MET A 64 10.76 -11.37 -5.92
CA MET A 64 11.05 -11.82 -4.56
C MET A 64 9.81 -12.34 -3.84
N ASN A 65 8.67 -11.66 -3.99
CA ASN A 65 7.41 -12.07 -3.37
C ASN A 65 6.93 -13.46 -3.81
N LYS A 66 7.32 -13.91 -5.00
CA LYS A 66 7.02 -15.28 -5.47
C LYS A 66 7.88 -16.35 -4.82
N LEU A 67 9.05 -15.95 -4.29
CA LEU A 67 10.01 -16.84 -3.64
C LEU A 67 9.84 -16.90 -2.12
N LEU A 68 9.15 -15.91 -1.55
CA LEU A 68 8.86 -15.88 -0.11
C LEU A 68 7.76 -16.89 0.21
N SER A 69 7.98 -17.71 1.22
CA SER A 69 6.95 -18.56 1.82
C SER A 69 6.23 -17.83 2.93
N ASP A 70 5.04 -18.32 3.31
CA ASP A 70 4.31 -17.83 4.49
C ASP A 70 4.78 -18.57 5.77
N GLU A 71 5.87 -19.34 5.72
CA GLU A 71 6.45 -20.03 6.88
C GLU A 71 7.21 -19.03 7.76
N GLU A 72 6.84 -18.97 9.05
CA GLU A 72 7.37 -17.98 10.00
C GLU A 72 8.86 -18.14 10.30
N ASP A 73 9.44 -19.32 10.05
CA ASP A 73 10.84 -19.64 10.38
C ASP A 73 11.84 -19.39 9.22
N GLU A 74 11.37 -18.92 8.05
CA GLU A 74 12.27 -18.69 6.92
C GLU A 74 12.95 -17.31 6.99
N GLU A 75 14.23 -17.31 7.30
CA GLU A 75 15.05 -16.12 7.39
C GLU A 75 15.39 -15.55 6.01
N THR A 76 15.07 -14.29 5.79
CA THR A 76 15.50 -13.55 4.60
C THR A 76 16.64 -12.61 4.94
N ARG A 77 17.76 -12.74 4.23
CA ARG A 77 18.95 -11.91 4.43
C ARG A 77 19.18 -10.96 3.27
N LEU A 78 19.40 -9.67 3.60
CA LEU A 78 19.72 -8.65 2.63
C LEU A 78 21.18 -8.22 2.79
N TYR A 79 21.92 -8.27 1.69
CA TYR A 79 23.30 -7.79 1.62
C TYR A 79 23.35 -6.60 0.66
N LEU A 80 23.83 -5.47 1.17
CA LEU A 80 23.89 -4.22 0.43
C LEU A 80 25.28 -3.93 -0.07
N SER A 81 25.37 -3.49 -1.31
CA SER A 81 26.55 -2.87 -1.88
C SER A 81 26.18 -1.48 -2.43
N ARG A 82 27.15 -0.74 -2.91
CA ARG A 82 26.93 0.63 -3.40
C ARG A 82 25.83 0.76 -4.46
N LYS A 83 25.65 -0.28 -5.31
CA LYS A 83 24.71 -0.23 -6.46
C LYS A 83 23.80 -1.44 -6.57
N HIS A 84 23.98 -2.43 -5.70
CA HIS A 84 23.24 -3.69 -5.78
C HIS A 84 22.77 -4.13 -4.40
N VAL A 85 21.67 -4.84 -4.38
CA VAL A 85 21.21 -5.64 -3.26
C VAL A 85 21.26 -7.11 -3.66
N VAL A 86 21.74 -7.95 -2.75
CA VAL A 86 21.61 -9.40 -2.82
C VAL A 86 20.63 -9.82 -1.75
N VAL A 87 19.58 -10.49 -2.14
CA VAL A 87 18.56 -11.02 -1.21
C VAL A 87 18.67 -12.53 -1.24
N GLN A 88 18.91 -13.11 -0.08
CA GLN A 88 18.95 -14.56 0.10
C GLN A 88 17.66 -15.00 0.77
N ILE A 89 16.91 -15.88 0.12
CA ILE A 89 15.65 -16.47 0.56
C ILE A 89 15.82 -17.98 0.47
N GLY A 90 15.97 -18.66 1.60
CA GLY A 90 16.31 -20.09 1.61
C GLY A 90 17.52 -20.40 0.74
N GLN A 91 17.33 -21.21 -0.29
CA GLN A 91 18.38 -21.59 -1.26
C GLN A 91 18.55 -20.60 -2.43
N TYR A 92 17.64 -19.63 -2.57
CA TYR A 92 17.65 -18.68 -3.67
C TYR A 92 18.48 -17.45 -3.34
N LYS A 93 19.18 -16.91 -4.36
CA LYS A 93 19.84 -15.61 -4.30
C LYS A 93 19.32 -14.73 -5.44
N VAL A 94 18.67 -13.63 -5.08
CA VAL A 94 18.21 -12.63 -6.01
C VAL A 94 19.19 -11.46 -5.98
N ILE A 95 19.77 -11.12 -7.11
CA ILE A 95 20.69 -9.98 -7.25
C ILE A 95 19.98 -8.92 -8.07
N SER A 96 19.85 -7.73 -7.52
CA SER A 96 19.21 -6.60 -8.20
C SER A 96 20.06 -5.35 -8.11
N ARG A 97 20.04 -4.56 -9.20
CA ARG A 97 20.56 -3.19 -9.15
C ARG A 97 19.57 -2.29 -8.42
N LEU A 98 20.09 -1.40 -7.58
CA LEU A 98 19.31 -0.39 -6.89
C LEU A 98 18.94 0.76 -7.84
N LEU A 99 17.81 1.40 -7.60
CA LEU A 99 17.47 2.65 -8.26
C LEU A 99 18.24 3.79 -7.62
N GLU A 100 18.86 4.62 -8.46
CA GLU A 100 19.64 5.79 -8.04
C GLU A 100 18.73 7.04 -8.08
N GLY A 101 18.82 7.89 -7.08
CA GLY A 101 18.09 9.14 -6.97
C GLY A 101 17.48 9.37 -5.59
N GLU A 102 16.89 10.53 -5.41
CA GLU A 102 16.23 10.91 -4.18
C GLU A 102 14.75 10.49 -4.21
N PHE A 103 14.32 9.72 -3.19
CA PHE A 103 12.92 9.38 -2.99
C PHE A 103 12.18 10.59 -2.41
N LEU A 104 10.87 10.68 -2.63
CA LEU A 104 10.08 11.77 -2.07
C LEU A 104 10.13 11.78 -0.53
N ASP A 105 9.99 12.96 0.07
CA ASP A 105 9.76 13.07 1.51
C ASP A 105 8.34 12.59 1.85
N TYR A 106 8.22 11.28 2.06
CA TYR A 106 6.95 10.64 2.36
C TYR A 106 6.40 11.04 3.73
N LYS A 107 7.25 11.51 4.64
CA LYS A 107 6.81 11.96 5.98
C LYS A 107 5.95 13.21 5.87
N ALA A 108 6.30 14.13 4.97
CA ALA A 108 5.50 15.32 4.68
C ALA A 108 4.15 14.99 3.99
N ALA A 109 4.05 13.84 3.30
CA ALA A 109 2.82 13.40 2.66
C ALA A 109 1.83 12.74 3.63
N ILE A 110 2.28 12.31 4.81
CA ILE A 110 1.43 11.68 5.83
C ILE A 110 0.83 12.79 6.71
N PRO A 111 -0.52 12.90 6.79
CA PRO A 111 -1.16 13.89 7.65
C PRO A 111 -0.75 13.71 9.11
N ALA A 112 -0.49 14.83 9.81
CA ALA A 112 -0.07 14.81 11.20
C ALA A 112 -1.21 14.45 12.19
N GLY A 113 -2.46 14.42 11.72
CA GLY A 113 -3.63 14.07 12.53
C GLY A 113 -4.86 13.83 11.65
N SER A 114 -5.89 13.27 12.25
CA SER A 114 -7.20 13.07 11.66
C SER A 114 -8.28 13.62 12.61
N ASN A 115 -9.33 14.22 12.05
CA ASN A 115 -10.49 14.67 12.83
C ASN A 115 -11.50 13.55 13.06
N SER A 116 -11.35 12.45 12.33
CA SER A 116 -12.28 11.31 12.39
C SER A 116 -11.53 10.00 12.34
N THR A 117 -11.94 9.07 13.17
CA THR A 117 -11.43 7.69 13.19
C THR A 117 -12.61 6.73 13.05
N VAL A 118 -12.51 5.80 12.13
CA VAL A 118 -13.54 4.79 11.86
C VAL A 118 -13.00 3.40 12.13
N THR A 119 -13.63 2.68 13.04
CA THR A 119 -13.33 1.27 13.32
C THR A 119 -14.41 0.40 12.71
N VAL A 120 -14.02 -0.55 11.86
CA VAL A 120 -14.92 -1.42 11.11
C VAL A 120 -14.33 -2.80 10.91
N GLY A 121 -15.16 -3.82 10.78
CA GLY A 121 -14.73 -5.18 10.44
C GLY A 121 -14.19 -5.23 9.00
N VAL A 122 -12.98 -5.78 8.81
CA VAL A 122 -12.31 -5.85 7.50
C VAL A 122 -13.16 -6.62 6.49
N ARG A 123 -13.64 -7.81 6.83
CA ARG A 123 -14.42 -8.64 5.90
C ARG A 123 -15.74 -8.00 5.45
N PRO A 124 -16.58 -7.47 6.37
CA PRO A 124 -17.77 -6.71 5.99
C PRO A 124 -17.47 -5.50 5.08
N LEU A 125 -16.35 -4.80 5.33
CA LEU A 125 -15.93 -3.66 4.52
C LEU A 125 -15.58 -4.11 3.09
N ILE A 126 -14.77 -5.15 2.92
CA ILE A 126 -14.42 -5.71 1.61
C ILE A 126 -15.66 -6.12 0.84
N ASP A 127 -16.54 -6.93 1.48
CA ASP A 127 -17.76 -7.43 0.85
C ASP A 127 -18.68 -6.30 0.39
N SER A 128 -18.78 -5.22 1.17
CA SER A 128 -19.58 -4.03 0.83
C SER A 128 -18.98 -3.24 -0.34
N ILE A 129 -17.65 -3.05 -0.34
CA ILE A 129 -16.94 -2.40 -1.45
C ILE A 129 -17.13 -3.21 -2.75
N GLU A 130 -16.95 -4.53 -2.71
CA GLU A 130 -17.13 -5.39 -3.86
C GLU A 130 -18.54 -5.30 -4.44
N ARG A 131 -19.58 -5.42 -3.60
CA ARG A 131 -21.00 -5.31 -4.04
C ARG A 131 -21.31 -3.96 -4.65
N THR A 132 -20.91 -2.87 -4.00
CA THR A 132 -21.21 -1.51 -4.47
C THR A 132 -20.44 -1.18 -5.73
N SER A 133 -19.27 -1.79 -5.93
CA SER A 133 -18.40 -1.55 -7.08
C SER A 133 -18.77 -2.33 -8.34
N LEU A 134 -19.75 -3.22 -8.31
CA LEU A 134 -20.17 -4.02 -9.47
C LEU A 134 -20.53 -3.18 -10.72
N LEU A 135 -20.97 -1.94 -10.53
CA LEU A 135 -21.30 -1.03 -11.61
C LEU A 135 -20.12 -0.13 -12.04
N ILE A 136 -19.00 -0.18 -11.32
CA ILE A 136 -17.79 0.60 -11.65
C ILE A 136 -16.95 -0.21 -12.64
N SER A 137 -16.63 0.38 -13.77
CA SER A 137 -15.71 -0.22 -14.74
C SER A 137 -14.52 0.70 -14.99
N ASP A 138 -13.42 0.15 -15.49
CA ASP A 138 -12.21 0.90 -15.84
C ASP A 138 -12.49 2.04 -16.86
N ARG A 139 -13.55 1.92 -17.64
CA ARG A 139 -13.99 2.93 -18.61
C ARG A 139 -14.77 4.07 -17.97
N LEU A 140 -15.60 3.78 -16.96
CA LEU A 140 -16.51 4.75 -16.37
C LEU A 140 -15.88 5.57 -15.25
N LYS A 141 -14.78 5.14 -14.66
CA LYS A 141 -13.99 5.83 -13.61
C LYS A 141 -14.84 6.56 -12.55
N SER A 142 -16.05 6.05 -12.27
CA SER A 142 -16.93 6.62 -11.26
C SER A 142 -16.36 6.36 -9.87
N PRO A 143 -16.28 7.35 -8.99
CA PRO A 143 -15.80 7.13 -7.63
C PRO A 143 -16.81 6.31 -6.84
N LEU A 144 -16.30 5.46 -5.94
CA LEU A 144 -17.08 4.93 -4.84
C LEU A 144 -17.23 6.04 -3.79
N ARG A 145 -18.44 6.53 -3.58
CA ARG A 145 -18.72 7.51 -2.55
C ARG A 145 -18.98 6.80 -1.24
N ILE A 146 -18.29 7.23 -0.21
CA ILE A 146 -18.41 6.68 1.13
C ILE A 146 -18.73 7.82 2.09
N HIS A 147 -19.86 7.71 2.78
CA HIS A 147 -20.24 8.57 3.88
C HIS A 147 -20.08 7.83 5.20
N PHE A 148 -19.32 8.42 6.09
CA PHE A 148 -19.09 7.95 7.46
C PHE A 148 -19.90 8.86 8.40
N GLY A 149 -20.92 8.32 9.04
CA GLY A 149 -21.77 9.07 9.95
C GLY A 149 -22.72 8.16 10.73
N GLU A 150 -23.24 8.62 11.86
CA GLU A 150 -24.22 7.90 12.68
C GLU A 150 -23.80 6.45 13.03
N ASN A 151 -22.51 6.19 13.23
CA ASN A 151 -21.96 4.85 13.41
C ASN A 151 -22.26 3.87 12.24
N GLN A 152 -22.42 4.40 11.05
CA GLN A 152 -22.63 3.65 9.83
C GLN A 152 -21.69 4.13 8.73
N ILE A 153 -21.31 3.20 7.86
CA ILE A 153 -20.68 3.49 6.60
C ILE A 153 -21.73 3.29 5.51
N LYS A 154 -22.08 4.35 4.80
CA LYS A 154 -23.01 4.32 3.66
C LYS A 154 -22.20 4.45 2.37
N MET A 155 -22.25 3.44 1.53
CA MET A 155 -21.52 3.40 0.25
C MET A 155 -22.47 3.56 -0.91
N SER A 156 -22.07 4.33 -1.92
CA SER A 156 -22.86 4.51 -3.12
C SER A 156 -22.01 4.67 -4.37
N CYS A 157 -22.52 4.16 -5.46
CA CYS A 157 -21.97 4.35 -6.80
C CYS A 157 -23.11 4.72 -7.76
N SER A 158 -22.87 5.66 -8.64
CA SER A 158 -23.83 6.06 -9.68
C SER A 158 -23.12 6.11 -11.03
N THR A 159 -23.63 5.35 -11.98
CA THR A 159 -23.12 5.25 -13.35
C THR A 159 -24.25 5.41 -14.36
N ALA A 160 -23.91 5.48 -15.64
CA ALA A 160 -24.92 5.54 -16.71
C ALA A 160 -25.82 4.30 -16.78
N ILE A 161 -25.36 3.14 -16.27
CA ILE A 161 -26.07 1.88 -16.29
C ILE A 161 -26.88 1.58 -15.03
N GLY A 162 -26.71 2.38 -13.97
CA GLY A 162 -27.46 2.19 -12.74
C GLY A 162 -26.81 2.80 -11.51
N LYS A 163 -27.43 2.52 -10.37
CA LYS A 163 -26.95 2.93 -9.04
C LYS A 163 -26.84 1.71 -8.14
N ALA A 164 -25.78 1.66 -7.35
CA ALA A 164 -25.60 0.69 -6.28
C ALA A 164 -25.51 1.42 -4.94
N TYR A 165 -26.04 0.79 -3.90
CA TYR A 165 -26.00 1.29 -2.53
C TYR A 165 -25.82 0.13 -1.57
N ASP A 166 -25.02 0.35 -0.55
CA ASP A 166 -24.85 -0.58 0.56
C ASP A 166 -24.54 0.18 1.84
N GLN A 167 -24.75 -0.47 2.99
CA GLN A 167 -24.43 0.11 4.28
C GLN A 167 -23.97 -0.96 5.27
N LEU A 168 -23.08 -0.58 6.18
CA LEU A 168 -22.59 -1.44 7.26
C LEU A 168 -22.35 -0.63 8.52
N GLU A 169 -22.35 -1.32 9.66
CA GLU A 169 -22.09 -0.72 10.97
C GLU A 169 -20.59 -0.47 11.15
N CYS A 170 -20.27 0.62 11.84
CA CYS A 170 -18.92 0.97 12.26
C CYS A 170 -18.96 1.70 13.61
N LEU A 171 -17.79 1.94 14.19
CA LEU A 171 -17.63 2.91 15.27
C LEU A 171 -16.95 4.14 14.68
N LEU A 172 -17.63 5.29 14.72
CA LEU A 172 -17.10 6.59 14.32
C LEU A 172 -16.77 7.42 15.55
N GLU A 173 -15.53 7.88 15.63
CA GLU A 173 -15.07 8.87 16.61
C GLU A 173 -14.66 10.12 15.84
N GLY A 174 -15.28 11.25 16.13
CA GLY A 174 -15.03 12.56 15.47
C GLY A 174 -16.15 12.97 14.52
N ASP A 175 -15.79 13.75 13.51
CA ASP A 175 -16.73 14.39 12.60
C ASP A 175 -17.23 13.43 11.50
N GLU A 176 -18.47 13.63 11.05
CA GLU A 176 -18.96 12.96 9.85
C GLU A 176 -18.24 13.44 8.60
N VAL A 177 -18.00 12.54 7.67
CA VAL A 177 -17.26 12.85 6.45
C VAL A 177 -17.77 12.05 5.25
N GLU A 178 -17.82 12.68 4.09
CA GLU A 178 -18.08 12.03 2.80
C GLU A 178 -16.89 12.19 1.87
N ILE A 179 -16.41 11.07 1.33
CA ILE A 179 -15.22 11.01 0.45
C ILE A 179 -15.49 10.10 -0.74
N GLY A 180 -14.99 10.50 -1.91
CA GLY A 180 -14.95 9.65 -3.10
C GLY A 180 -13.63 8.91 -3.20
N PHE A 181 -13.70 7.58 -3.27
CA PHE A 181 -12.52 6.72 -3.38
C PHE A 181 -12.45 5.99 -4.72
N ASN A 182 -11.23 5.62 -5.09
CA ASN A 182 -11.03 4.55 -6.05
C ASN A 182 -11.22 3.20 -5.31
N ASN A 183 -12.26 2.46 -5.68
CA ASN A 183 -12.61 1.19 -5.04
C ASN A 183 -11.47 0.16 -5.08
N ARG A 184 -10.70 0.11 -6.18
CA ARG A 184 -9.55 -0.79 -6.33
C ARG A 184 -8.48 -0.49 -5.28
N TYR A 185 -8.18 0.78 -5.04
CA TYR A 185 -7.16 1.16 -4.05
C TYR A 185 -7.56 0.79 -2.63
N MET A 186 -8.85 0.83 -2.32
CA MET A 186 -9.35 0.40 -1.01
C MET A 186 -9.31 -1.13 -0.85
N LEU A 187 -9.56 -1.90 -1.90
CA LEU A 187 -9.49 -3.37 -1.86
C LEU A 187 -8.05 -3.89 -1.81
N GLU A 188 -7.10 -3.13 -2.32
CA GLU A 188 -5.67 -3.49 -2.34
C GLU A 188 -4.94 -3.07 -1.05
N ALA A 189 -5.54 -2.25 -0.19
CA ALA A 189 -4.99 -1.84 1.09
C ALA A 189 -5.18 -2.91 2.17
#